data_09540fc142289a05a4299afcc94dcd52
#
_entry.id   09540fc142289a05a4299afcc94dcd52
#
_cell.length_a   1.000
_cell.length_b   1.000
_cell.length_c   1.000
_cell.angle_alpha   90.00
_cell.angle_beta   90.00
_cell.angle_gamma   90.00
#
_symmetry.space_group_name_H-M   'P 1'
#
loop_
_entity.id
_entity.type
_entity.pdbx_description
1 polymer ?
#
loop_
_entity_poly.entity_id
_entity_poly.type
_entity_poly.pdbx_seq_one_letter_code
_entity_poly.pdbx_strand_id
1 'polypeptide(L)'
;KKYRRKSDVENKFNYHFTFAENNELTEFFKLPITIVHPIELTGRVDTPNKNLTLGLNAPYIIQKKKVIEGTNLALSVDNRTKMTTLNLSTKLDNKNGDIILLLNGLAANDRLDTDVEWVYDRKKDFSGKVSLSTLLRRQEDTKQLEADININPSKFVVNDTVWDIDDSRIRITADKKIHVDNINVNRDGQFVKAHGTVSALDSDSLLLQLRNIDLEYVFETLHINHVVFGGRATGNFYASSLLSKSPKLHTPDLHVNNFSYHHAPLGDADIESHWDNDTKGIYINADIHQKNQRTTFVRGAVYPTRDSLDFKFDADHVNVQIIKPFMAAFSSDVEGEATGHAELYGTFKLINMKGRLFADR
;
A
#
# COMPACT_ATOMS: atom_id res chain seq x y z
N LYS A 1 27.48 -10.87 30.65
CA LYS A 1 28.49 -11.86 30.18
C LYS A 1 27.96 -12.50 28.90
N LYS A 2 28.49 -12.12 27.72
CA LYS A 2 28.23 -12.79 26.44
C LYS A 2 28.93 -14.13 26.47
N TYR A 3 28.17 -15.19 26.54
CA TYR A 3 28.68 -16.54 26.26
C TYR A 3 29.01 -16.63 24.77
N ARG A 4 30.26 -16.39 24.41
CA ARG A 4 30.81 -16.80 23.14
C ARG A 4 31.19 -18.29 23.29
N ARG A 5 30.24 -19.18 23.01
CA ARG A 5 30.60 -20.59 22.76
C ARG A 5 31.30 -20.60 21.39
N LYS A 6 32.61 -20.72 21.40
CA LYS A 6 33.33 -21.33 20.27
C LYS A 6 32.94 -22.81 20.34
N SER A 7 31.93 -23.22 19.58
CA SER A 7 31.72 -24.65 19.38
C SER A 7 32.60 -25.06 18.20
N ASP A 8 33.73 -25.68 18.47
CA ASP A 8 34.53 -26.41 17.50
C ASP A 8 33.83 -27.74 17.12
N VAL A 9 32.55 -27.87 17.33
CA VAL A 9 31.76 -29.08 17.04
C VAL A 9 31.38 -29.07 15.60
N GLU A 10 31.96 -29.95 14.84
CA GLU A 10 31.59 -30.23 13.45
C GLU A 10 30.26 -31.00 13.43
N ASN A 11 29.22 -30.36 12.90
CA ASN A 11 27.92 -30.97 12.73
C ASN A 11 27.65 -31.20 11.25
N LYS A 12 27.27 -32.42 10.93
CA LYS A 12 26.85 -32.82 9.60
C LYS A 12 25.65 -33.75 9.72
N PHE A 13 24.46 -33.20 9.47
CA PHE A 13 23.21 -33.95 9.57
C PHE A 13 22.16 -33.43 8.60
N ASN A 14 21.23 -34.31 8.26
CA ASN A 14 19.99 -33.95 7.59
C ASN A 14 18.87 -33.95 8.62
N TYR A 15 17.85 -33.13 8.39
CA TYR A 15 16.66 -33.11 9.24
C TYR A 15 15.40 -33.10 8.36
N HIS A 16 14.36 -33.73 8.92
CA HIS A 16 13.02 -33.73 8.37
C HIS A 16 12.05 -33.64 9.55
N PHE A 17 11.30 -32.57 9.61
CA PHE A 17 10.27 -32.36 10.62
C PHE A 17 8.92 -32.22 9.92
N THR A 18 7.92 -32.92 10.44
CA THR A 18 6.54 -32.76 10.04
C THR A 18 5.78 -32.16 11.21
N PHE A 19 5.23 -31.00 11.01
CA PHE A 19 4.36 -30.33 11.98
C PHE A 19 2.93 -30.68 11.60
N ALA A 20 2.29 -31.52 12.41
CA ALA A 20 0.87 -31.88 12.23
C ALA A 20 -0.04 -30.69 12.48
N GLU A 21 -1.34 -30.88 12.27
CA GLU A 21 -2.43 -29.92 12.48
C GLU A 21 -2.56 -29.53 13.98
N ASN A 22 -1.51 -29.00 14.56
CA ASN A 22 -1.46 -28.64 15.96
C ASN A 22 -1.09 -27.18 16.12
N ASN A 23 -2.01 -26.40 16.67
CA ASN A 23 -1.81 -24.97 16.90
C ASN A 23 -0.99 -24.67 18.17
N GLU A 24 -0.68 -25.65 19.04
CA GLU A 24 0.09 -25.43 20.26
C GLU A 24 1.49 -24.86 19.96
N LEU A 25 2.14 -25.31 18.88
CA LEU A 25 3.43 -24.74 18.45
C LEU A 25 3.30 -23.31 17.98
N THR A 26 2.25 -22.99 17.21
CA THR A 26 2.02 -21.63 16.73
C THR A 26 1.67 -20.69 17.87
N GLU A 27 0.94 -21.16 18.86
CA GLU A 27 0.64 -20.41 20.10
C GLU A 27 1.88 -20.23 20.96
N PHE A 28 2.68 -21.28 21.16
CA PHE A 28 3.92 -21.23 21.95
C PHE A 28 4.92 -20.22 21.37
N PHE A 29 5.13 -20.25 20.05
CA PHE A 29 5.99 -19.30 19.36
C PHE A 29 5.31 -17.96 19.02
N LYS A 30 4.04 -17.76 19.40
CA LYS A 30 3.23 -16.58 19.09
C LYS A 30 3.21 -16.26 17.58
N LEU A 31 3.19 -17.29 16.75
CA LEU A 31 3.08 -17.13 15.31
C LEU A 31 1.63 -16.80 14.94
N PRO A 32 1.38 -15.77 14.14
CA PRO A 32 0.02 -15.35 13.78
C PRO A 32 -0.57 -16.21 12.65
N ILE A 33 -0.33 -17.54 12.71
CA ILE A 33 -0.79 -18.50 11.69
C ILE A 33 -1.48 -19.70 12.37
N THR A 34 -2.42 -20.28 11.63
CA THR A 34 -3.06 -21.57 11.97
C THR A 34 -2.62 -22.61 10.95
N ILE A 35 -2.08 -23.71 11.39
CA ILE A 35 -1.68 -24.85 10.55
C ILE A 35 -2.92 -25.73 10.33
N VAL A 36 -3.34 -25.88 9.07
CA VAL A 36 -4.52 -26.69 8.69
C VAL A 36 -4.12 -28.03 8.10
N HIS A 37 -3.01 -28.07 7.38
CA HIS A 37 -2.42 -29.29 6.85
C HIS A 37 -0.98 -29.43 7.33
N PRO A 38 -0.44 -30.65 7.45
CA PRO A 38 0.93 -30.87 7.89
C PRO A 38 1.93 -30.02 7.10
N ILE A 39 2.83 -29.35 7.82
CA ILE A 39 3.94 -28.58 7.26
C ILE A 39 5.20 -29.44 7.33
N GLU A 40 5.92 -29.54 6.23
CA GLU A 40 7.18 -30.24 6.16
C GLU A 40 8.34 -29.26 6.15
N LEU A 41 9.29 -29.47 7.03
CA LEU A 41 10.56 -28.75 7.10
C LEU A 41 11.71 -29.74 6.90
N THR A 42 12.45 -29.58 5.83
CA THR A 42 13.58 -30.43 5.47
C THR A 42 14.86 -29.60 5.39
N GLY A 43 16.00 -30.25 5.55
CA GLY A 43 17.24 -29.56 5.25
C GLY A 43 18.48 -30.35 5.67
N ARG A 44 19.61 -29.68 5.47
CA ARG A 44 20.93 -30.20 5.81
C ARG A 44 21.77 -29.11 6.44
N VAL A 45 22.49 -29.47 7.47
CA VAL A 45 23.52 -28.67 8.10
C VAL A 45 24.86 -29.35 7.89
N ASP A 46 25.83 -28.59 7.36
CA ASP A 46 27.23 -29.07 7.18
C ASP A 46 28.16 -27.93 7.63
N THR A 47 28.42 -27.89 8.96
CA THR A 47 29.19 -26.79 9.55
C THR A 47 30.67 -26.79 9.14
N PRO A 48 31.37 -27.95 8.92
CA PRO A 48 32.71 -27.95 8.37
C PRO A 48 32.83 -27.20 7.05
N ASN A 49 31.87 -27.40 6.17
CA ASN A 49 31.83 -26.75 4.87
C ASN A 49 31.09 -25.41 4.89
N LYS A 50 30.48 -25.03 6.04
CA LYS A 50 29.62 -23.85 6.22
C LYS A 50 28.47 -23.82 5.21
N ASN A 51 27.90 -24.97 4.93
CA ASN A 51 26.76 -25.12 4.01
C ASN A 51 25.49 -25.38 4.83
N LEU A 52 24.39 -24.79 4.37
CA LEU A 52 23.05 -24.98 4.93
C LEU A 52 22.06 -25.08 3.79
N THR A 53 21.15 -26.06 3.87
CA THR A 53 19.93 -26.06 3.06
C THR A 53 18.72 -26.16 3.95
N LEU A 54 17.64 -25.48 3.57
CA LEU A 54 16.35 -25.53 4.24
C LEU A 54 15.27 -25.52 3.16
N GLY A 55 14.35 -26.47 3.25
CA GLY A 55 13.14 -26.56 2.46
C GLY A 55 11.93 -26.52 3.39
N LEU A 56 10.94 -25.70 3.06
CA LEU A 56 9.65 -25.68 3.73
C LEU A 56 8.57 -25.95 2.68
N ASN A 57 7.69 -26.89 2.98
CA ASN A 57 6.46 -27.13 2.24
C ASN A 57 5.28 -26.94 3.21
N ALA A 58 4.44 -25.95 2.94
CA ALA A 58 3.24 -25.67 3.73
C ALA A 58 2.04 -25.62 2.78
N PRO A 59 1.30 -26.75 2.62
CA PRO A 59 0.22 -26.85 1.66
C PRO A 59 -0.92 -25.87 1.92
N TYR A 60 -1.26 -25.64 3.22
CA TYR A 60 -2.39 -24.80 3.59
C TYR A 60 -2.23 -24.23 4.99
N ILE A 61 -2.18 -22.92 5.10
CA ILE A 61 -2.14 -22.19 6.37
C ILE A 61 -3.14 -21.04 6.36
N ILE A 62 -3.61 -20.64 7.53
CA ILE A 62 -4.49 -19.47 7.70
C ILE A 62 -3.75 -18.39 8.49
N GLN A 63 -3.71 -17.18 7.96
CA GLN A 63 -3.20 -16.00 8.64
C GLN A 63 -4.29 -14.94 8.77
N LYS A 64 -4.74 -14.65 9.98
CA LYS A 64 -5.77 -13.60 10.24
C LYS A 64 -6.98 -13.68 9.29
N LYS A 65 -7.55 -14.87 9.07
CA LYS A 65 -8.66 -15.14 8.15
C LYS A 65 -8.31 -15.13 6.64
N LYS A 66 -7.05 -14.96 6.27
CA LYS A 66 -6.59 -15.14 4.88
C LYS A 66 -6.02 -16.53 4.73
N VAL A 67 -6.38 -17.17 3.64
CA VAL A 67 -5.85 -18.49 3.26
C VAL A 67 -4.58 -18.29 2.45
N ILE A 68 -3.57 -19.10 2.74
CA ILE A 68 -2.29 -19.16 2.03
C ILE A 68 -2.07 -20.61 1.63
N GLU A 69 -1.95 -20.87 0.34
CA GLU A 69 -1.86 -22.22 -0.23
C GLU A 69 -0.52 -22.44 -0.93
N GLY A 70 -0.10 -23.71 -0.96
CA GLY A 70 1.02 -24.15 -1.78
C GLY A 70 2.32 -23.40 -1.50
N THR A 71 2.58 -23.02 -0.24
CA THR A 71 3.80 -22.32 0.11
C THR A 71 4.99 -23.27 0.07
N ASN A 72 5.92 -22.97 -0.82
CA ASN A 72 7.21 -23.66 -0.93
C ASN A 72 8.33 -22.63 -0.74
N LEU A 73 9.24 -22.92 0.18
CA LEU A 73 10.43 -22.11 0.40
C LEU A 73 11.65 -22.99 0.33
N ALA A 74 12.66 -22.57 -0.42
CA ALA A 74 13.97 -23.20 -0.50
C ALA A 74 15.05 -22.16 -0.23
N LEU A 75 15.87 -22.40 0.81
CA LEU A 75 17.03 -21.62 1.13
C LEU A 75 18.27 -22.49 1.01
N SER A 76 19.32 -22.00 0.35
CA SER A 76 20.61 -22.66 0.28
C SER A 76 21.73 -21.66 0.54
N VAL A 77 22.62 -22.02 1.45
CA VAL A 77 23.87 -21.29 1.72
C VAL A 77 25.02 -22.20 1.27
N ASP A 78 25.78 -21.80 0.27
CA ASP A 78 26.97 -22.50 -0.22
C ASP A 78 28.23 -21.67 0.03
N ASN A 79 29.01 -22.09 1.01
CA ASN A 79 30.25 -21.37 1.35
C ASN A 79 31.35 -21.50 0.27
N ARG A 80 31.31 -22.53 -0.56
CA ARG A 80 32.28 -22.70 -1.64
C ARG A 80 32.14 -21.61 -2.70
N THR A 81 30.88 -21.30 -3.07
CA THR A 81 30.55 -20.24 -4.02
C THR A 81 30.34 -18.88 -3.35
N LYS A 82 30.28 -18.83 -1.99
CA LYS A 82 29.91 -17.64 -1.20
C LYS A 82 28.52 -17.08 -1.55
N MET A 83 27.63 -17.94 -1.98
CA MET A 83 26.30 -17.57 -2.44
C MET A 83 25.24 -18.10 -1.48
N THR A 84 24.18 -17.31 -1.32
CA THR A 84 22.94 -17.71 -0.67
C THR A 84 21.81 -17.52 -1.65
N THR A 85 21.01 -18.56 -1.88
CA THR A 85 19.82 -18.51 -2.71
C THR A 85 18.57 -18.67 -1.86
N LEU A 86 17.54 -17.93 -2.18
CA LEU A 86 16.21 -18.01 -1.57
C LEU A 86 15.18 -18.07 -2.69
N ASN A 87 14.34 -19.10 -2.67
CA ASN A 87 13.19 -19.20 -3.57
C ASN A 87 11.94 -19.41 -2.74
N LEU A 88 10.93 -18.60 -2.97
CA LEU A 88 9.62 -18.71 -2.35
C LEU A 88 8.55 -18.71 -3.44
N SER A 89 7.62 -19.63 -3.34
CA SER A 89 6.37 -19.59 -4.10
C SER A 89 5.19 -19.78 -3.15
N THR A 90 4.12 -19.06 -3.37
CA THR A 90 2.90 -19.18 -2.56
C THR A 90 1.70 -18.66 -3.33
N LYS A 91 0.52 -19.12 -2.95
CA LYS A 91 -0.75 -18.68 -3.48
C LYS A 91 -1.58 -18.06 -2.35
N LEU A 92 -1.99 -16.83 -2.53
CA LEU A 92 -2.77 -16.05 -1.58
C LEU A 92 -4.22 -15.99 -2.03
N ASP A 93 -5.13 -16.48 -1.20
CA ASP A 93 -6.56 -16.36 -1.45
C ASP A 93 -6.99 -14.90 -1.42
N ASN A 94 -7.69 -14.49 -2.47
CA ASN A 94 -8.30 -13.17 -2.59
C ASN A 94 -9.69 -13.31 -3.23
N LYS A 95 -10.64 -12.49 -2.79
CA LYS A 95 -12.04 -12.51 -3.26
C LYS A 95 -12.19 -12.41 -4.78
N ASN A 96 -11.27 -11.72 -5.45
CA ASN A 96 -11.33 -11.46 -6.90
C ASN A 96 -10.52 -12.44 -7.74
N GLY A 97 -9.89 -13.43 -7.15
CA GLY A 97 -8.99 -14.40 -7.75
C GLY A 97 -7.74 -14.57 -6.90
N ASP A 98 -7.11 -15.72 -6.97
CA ASP A 98 -5.93 -16.01 -6.17
C ASP A 98 -4.70 -15.32 -6.75
N ILE A 99 -3.83 -14.83 -5.89
CA ILE A 99 -2.56 -14.21 -6.27
C ILE A 99 -1.46 -15.25 -6.10
N ILE A 100 -0.82 -15.62 -7.19
CA ILE A 100 0.42 -16.41 -7.17
C ILE A 100 1.58 -15.43 -6.97
N LEU A 101 2.36 -15.64 -5.92
CA LEU A 101 3.54 -14.84 -5.59
C LEU A 101 4.79 -15.71 -5.71
N LEU A 102 5.77 -15.23 -6.46
CA LEU A 102 7.10 -15.82 -6.61
C LEU A 102 8.15 -14.82 -6.14
N LEU A 103 9.10 -15.29 -5.35
CA LEU A 103 10.25 -14.50 -4.92
C LEU A 103 11.51 -15.33 -5.14
N ASN A 104 12.46 -14.76 -5.86
CA ASN A 104 13.78 -15.36 -6.09
C ASN A 104 14.83 -14.38 -5.57
N GLY A 105 15.68 -14.84 -4.67
CA GLY A 105 16.75 -14.05 -4.07
C GLY A 105 18.11 -14.71 -4.26
N LEU A 106 19.11 -13.91 -4.59
CA LEU A 106 20.51 -14.29 -4.68
C LEU A 106 21.37 -13.31 -3.88
N ALA A 107 21.99 -13.80 -2.82
CA ALA A 107 22.90 -12.99 -2.01
C ALA A 107 24.34 -13.45 -2.20
N ALA A 108 25.24 -12.50 -2.47
CA ALA A 108 26.68 -12.70 -2.55
C ALA A 108 27.40 -11.35 -2.30
N ASN A 109 28.51 -11.37 -1.58
CA ASN A 109 29.37 -10.19 -1.37
C ASN A 109 28.61 -8.95 -0.84
N ASP A 110 27.81 -9.14 0.22
CA ASP A 110 26.96 -8.11 0.85
C ASP A 110 25.86 -7.54 -0.06
N ARG A 111 25.68 -8.08 -1.24
CA ARG A 111 24.63 -7.75 -2.19
C ARG A 111 23.55 -8.85 -2.20
N LEU A 112 22.29 -8.41 -2.21
CA LEU A 112 21.10 -9.26 -2.39
C LEU A 112 20.37 -8.76 -3.63
N ASP A 113 20.34 -9.56 -4.67
CA ASP A 113 19.46 -9.37 -5.84
C ASP A 113 18.19 -10.17 -5.63
N THR A 114 17.03 -9.53 -5.81
CA THR A 114 15.71 -10.12 -5.56
C THR A 114 14.77 -9.82 -6.70
N ASP A 115 14.14 -10.86 -7.25
CA ASP A 115 13.01 -10.74 -8.16
C ASP A 115 11.73 -11.10 -7.41
N VAL A 116 10.74 -10.21 -7.46
CA VAL A 116 9.39 -10.43 -6.96
C VAL A 116 8.43 -10.42 -8.15
N GLU A 117 7.70 -11.49 -8.34
CA GLU A 117 6.74 -11.64 -9.42
C GLU A 117 5.38 -12.04 -8.85
N TRP A 118 4.30 -11.45 -9.34
CA TRP A 118 2.93 -11.80 -8.96
C TRP A 118 2.00 -11.82 -10.15
N VAL A 119 0.98 -12.66 -10.07
CA VAL A 119 -0.07 -12.76 -11.10
C VAL A 119 -1.36 -13.28 -10.49
N TYR A 120 -2.51 -12.75 -10.91
CA TYR A 120 -3.78 -13.41 -10.66
C TYR A 120 -3.92 -14.68 -11.48
N ASP A 121 -4.39 -15.77 -10.86
CA ASP A 121 -4.52 -17.09 -11.51
C ASP A 121 -5.61 -17.12 -12.57
N ARG A 122 -6.63 -16.27 -12.47
CA ARG A 122 -7.80 -16.24 -13.38
C ARG A 122 -7.73 -15.18 -14.45
N LYS A 123 -7.03 -14.06 -14.17
CA LYS A 123 -6.90 -12.94 -15.10
C LYS A 123 -5.51 -12.34 -14.96
N LYS A 124 -4.95 -11.92 -16.09
CA LYS A 124 -3.66 -11.19 -16.08
C LYS A 124 -3.81 -9.69 -15.88
N ASP A 125 -4.98 -9.23 -15.45
CA ASP A 125 -5.28 -7.83 -15.20
C ASP A 125 -4.57 -7.28 -13.95
N PHE A 126 -4.00 -8.15 -13.11
CA PHE A 126 -3.13 -7.77 -12.01
C PHE A 126 -1.90 -8.69 -12.00
N SER A 127 -0.79 -8.19 -12.52
CA SER A 127 0.46 -8.93 -12.60
C SER A 127 1.65 -7.99 -12.62
N GLY A 128 2.82 -8.49 -12.28
CA GLY A 128 4.04 -7.70 -12.38
C GLY A 128 5.27 -8.46 -11.98
N LYS A 129 6.40 -7.88 -12.36
CA LYS A 129 7.71 -8.30 -11.91
C LYS A 129 8.51 -7.08 -11.53
N VAL A 130 9.05 -7.08 -10.30
CA VAL A 130 9.95 -6.05 -9.79
C VAL A 130 11.28 -6.69 -9.41
N SER A 131 12.35 -6.14 -9.94
CA SER A 131 13.71 -6.57 -9.66
C SER A 131 14.41 -5.56 -8.77
N LEU A 132 14.98 -6.02 -7.67
CA LEU A 132 15.65 -5.22 -6.66
C LEU A 132 17.12 -5.61 -6.54
N SER A 133 18.00 -4.63 -6.38
CA SER A 133 19.39 -4.83 -6.00
C SER A 133 19.66 -4.13 -4.67
N THR A 134 19.94 -4.89 -3.63
CA THR A 134 20.17 -4.37 -2.28
C THR A 134 21.62 -4.56 -1.89
N LEU A 135 22.29 -3.48 -1.51
CA LEU A 135 23.61 -3.51 -0.88
C LEU A 135 23.44 -3.36 0.62
N LEU A 136 23.86 -4.39 1.36
CA LEU A 136 23.84 -4.39 2.81
C LEU A 136 25.17 -3.91 3.36
N ARG A 137 25.14 -2.94 4.26
CA ARG A 137 26.32 -2.41 4.95
C ARG A 137 26.12 -2.51 6.45
N ARG A 138 27.21 -2.72 7.16
CA ARG A 138 27.21 -2.69 8.62
C ARG A 138 28.08 -1.53 9.07
N GLN A 139 27.48 -0.61 9.83
CA GLN A 139 28.24 0.47 10.44
C GLN A 139 29.34 -0.09 11.35
N GLU A 140 30.54 0.45 11.25
CA GLU A 140 31.70 -0.04 12.02
C GLU A 140 31.51 0.16 13.53
N ASP A 141 30.99 1.30 13.95
CA ASP A 141 30.84 1.69 15.36
C ASP A 141 29.67 0.99 16.04
N THR A 142 28.47 1.08 15.48
CA THR A 142 27.23 0.61 16.08
C THR A 142 26.93 -0.86 15.78
N LYS A 143 27.58 -1.44 14.76
CA LYS A 143 27.28 -2.74 14.16
C LYS A 143 25.85 -2.87 13.64
N GLN A 144 25.12 -1.75 13.50
CA GLN A 144 23.79 -1.72 12.93
C GLN A 144 23.85 -1.92 11.41
N LEU A 145 22.77 -2.50 10.85
CA LEU A 145 22.65 -2.79 9.44
C LEU A 145 22.00 -1.60 8.73
N GLU A 146 22.56 -1.24 7.59
CA GLU A 146 22.00 -0.30 6.61
C GLU A 146 21.79 -1.01 5.28
N ALA A 147 20.85 -0.53 4.50
CA ALA A 147 20.55 -1.08 3.17
C ALA A 147 20.37 0.02 2.14
N ASP A 148 21.11 -0.06 1.04
CA ASP A 148 20.85 0.70 -0.18
C ASP A 148 20.12 -0.20 -1.17
N ILE A 149 18.89 0.15 -1.52
CA ILE A 149 17.99 -0.63 -2.38
C ILE A 149 17.80 0.13 -3.68
N ASN A 150 18.20 -0.47 -4.78
CA ASN A 150 17.83 -0.02 -6.13
C ASN A 150 16.68 -0.87 -6.65
N ILE A 151 15.62 -0.22 -7.09
CA ILE A 151 14.53 -0.84 -7.84
C ILE A 151 14.89 -0.67 -9.31
N ASN A 152 15.20 -1.76 -10.00
CA ASN A 152 15.54 -1.71 -11.41
C ASN A 152 14.29 -1.38 -12.24
N PRO A 153 14.43 -0.80 -13.44
CA PRO A 153 13.29 -0.54 -14.32
C PRO A 153 12.41 -1.78 -14.48
N SER A 154 11.14 -1.63 -14.17
CA SER A 154 10.20 -2.74 -14.02
C SER A 154 8.84 -2.37 -14.56
N LYS A 155 7.98 -3.36 -14.81
CA LYS A 155 6.61 -3.15 -15.27
C LYS A 155 5.63 -3.97 -14.44
N PHE A 156 4.45 -3.40 -14.24
CA PHE A 156 3.33 -4.13 -13.66
C PHE A 156 2.02 -3.75 -14.33
N VAL A 157 1.04 -4.61 -14.20
CA VAL A 157 -0.30 -4.45 -14.74
C VAL A 157 -1.29 -4.35 -13.59
N VAL A 158 -2.16 -3.37 -13.63
CA VAL A 158 -3.30 -3.23 -12.72
C VAL A 158 -4.52 -2.85 -13.54
N ASN A 159 -5.62 -3.58 -13.40
CA ASN A 159 -6.85 -3.39 -14.18
C ASN A 159 -6.56 -3.24 -15.69
N ASP A 160 -5.88 -4.24 -16.27
CA ASP A 160 -5.46 -4.29 -17.69
C ASP A 160 -4.56 -3.11 -18.14
N THR A 161 -4.07 -2.34 -17.20
CA THR A 161 -3.27 -1.16 -17.45
C THR A 161 -1.82 -1.38 -17.07
N VAL A 162 -0.91 -1.17 -18.03
CA VAL A 162 0.54 -1.29 -17.82
C VAL A 162 1.09 0.00 -17.22
N TRP A 163 1.83 -0.15 -16.13
CA TRP A 163 2.60 0.90 -15.48
C TRP A 163 4.09 0.58 -15.52
N ASP A 164 4.90 1.57 -15.76
CA ASP A 164 6.36 1.49 -15.70
C ASP A 164 6.86 2.02 -14.34
N ILE A 165 7.84 1.33 -13.76
CA ILE A 165 8.63 1.80 -12.63
C ILE A 165 10.01 2.14 -13.18
N ASP A 166 10.42 3.38 -13.05
CA ASP A 166 11.77 3.82 -13.43
C ASP A 166 12.81 3.35 -12.42
N ASP A 167 14.09 3.48 -12.78
CA ASP A 167 15.18 3.26 -11.83
C ASP A 167 14.97 4.12 -10.59
N SER A 168 14.84 3.46 -9.45
CA SER A 168 14.42 4.08 -8.19
C SER A 168 15.32 3.64 -7.05
N ARG A 169 15.56 4.53 -6.10
CA ARG A 169 16.47 4.26 -4.98
C ARG A 169 15.82 4.56 -3.63
N ILE A 170 16.04 3.61 -2.71
CA ILE A 170 15.62 3.71 -1.32
C ILE A 170 16.82 3.37 -0.44
N ARG A 171 17.03 4.13 0.63
CA ARG A 171 18.05 3.83 1.64
C ARG A 171 17.41 3.66 3.01
N ILE A 172 17.74 2.56 3.67
CA ILE A 172 17.36 2.31 5.08
C ILE A 172 18.60 2.53 5.93
N THR A 173 18.52 3.50 6.84
CA THR A 173 19.64 3.88 7.72
C THR A 173 19.59 3.16 9.06
N ALA A 174 20.69 3.19 9.78
CA ALA A 174 20.87 2.52 11.07
C ALA A 174 19.87 2.97 12.14
N ASP A 175 19.42 4.23 12.10
CA ASP A 175 18.37 4.79 12.96
C ASP A 175 16.94 4.44 12.49
N LYS A 176 16.82 3.52 11.52
CA LYS A 176 15.56 3.00 10.95
C LYS A 176 14.74 4.02 10.16
N LYS A 177 15.37 5.08 9.69
CA LYS A 177 14.73 5.96 8.71
C LYS A 177 14.83 5.35 7.33
N ILE A 178 13.80 5.61 6.51
CA ILE A 178 13.76 5.19 5.10
C ILE A 178 13.85 6.45 4.26
N HIS A 179 14.96 6.64 3.59
CA HIS A 179 15.14 7.71 2.61
C HIS A 179 14.73 7.22 1.23
N VAL A 180 13.77 7.88 0.64
CA VAL A 180 13.32 7.66 -0.72
C VAL A 180 13.97 8.75 -1.57
N ASP A 181 14.98 8.39 -2.35
CA ASP A 181 15.68 9.37 -3.19
C ASP A 181 14.83 9.74 -4.40
N ASN A 182 14.29 8.70 -5.06
CA ASN A 182 13.31 8.84 -6.13
C ASN A 182 12.54 7.53 -6.31
N ILE A 183 11.25 7.63 -6.39
CA ILE A 183 10.38 6.58 -6.95
C ILE A 183 9.58 7.27 -8.05
N ASN A 184 9.54 6.69 -9.23
CA ASN A 184 8.73 7.17 -10.33
C ASN A 184 7.98 6.01 -10.94
N VAL A 185 6.66 6.05 -10.78
CA VAL A 185 5.72 5.12 -11.42
C VAL A 185 4.95 5.92 -12.45
N ASN A 186 5.00 5.52 -13.70
CA ASN A 186 4.46 6.32 -14.78
C ASN A 186 3.77 5.50 -15.86
N ARG A 187 2.94 6.20 -16.64
CA ARG A 187 2.19 5.67 -17.76
C ARG A 187 1.56 6.80 -18.55
N ASP A 188 1.74 6.87 -19.87
CA ASP A 188 0.98 7.72 -20.80
C ASP A 188 0.72 9.16 -20.32
N GLY A 189 1.76 9.85 -19.86
CA GLY A 189 1.65 11.22 -19.33
C GLY A 189 1.08 11.34 -17.92
N GLN A 190 0.81 10.22 -17.26
CA GLN A 190 0.49 10.11 -15.84
C GLN A 190 1.73 9.70 -15.05
N PHE A 191 1.89 10.23 -13.86
CA PHE A 191 2.92 9.72 -12.96
C PHE A 191 2.57 9.90 -11.48
N VAL A 192 3.15 9.02 -10.66
CA VAL A 192 3.28 9.16 -9.22
C VAL A 192 4.76 9.14 -8.88
N LYS A 193 5.28 10.25 -8.37
CA LYS A 193 6.67 10.34 -7.88
C LYS A 193 6.67 10.45 -6.37
N ALA A 194 7.66 9.81 -5.74
CA ALA A 194 7.87 9.92 -4.31
C ALA A 194 9.33 10.22 -3.99
N HIS A 195 9.58 11.18 -3.09
CA HIS A 195 10.89 11.43 -2.52
C HIS A 195 10.79 12.03 -1.11
N GLY A 196 11.82 11.84 -0.30
CA GLY A 196 11.86 12.36 1.06
C GLY A 196 12.23 11.30 2.09
N THR A 197 11.79 11.49 3.33
CA THR A 197 12.15 10.61 4.44
C THR A 197 10.91 10.09 5.15
N VAL A 198 10.86 8.78 5.33
CA VAL A 198 9.82 8.07 6.07
C VAL A 198 10.38 7.70 7.44
N SER A 199 9.77 8.23 8.49
CA SER A 199 10.12 7.95 9.89
C SER A 199 8.90 8.10 10.82
N ALA A 200 9.12 8.01 12.13
CA ALA A 200 8.11 8.32 13.12
C ALA A 200 8.07 9.82 13.53
N LEU A 201 8.99 10.63 13.01
CA LEU A 201 9.14 12.05 13.37
C LEU A 201 8.27 12.95 12.47
N ASP A 202 7.72 14.01 13.04
CA ASP A 202 6.96 15.02 12.30
C ASP A 202 7.84 15.87 11.37
N SER A 203 9.11 16.00 11.70
CA SER A 203 10.09 16.74 10.90
C SER A 203 10.48 16.05 9.59
N ASP A 204 10.26 14.75 9.51
CA ASP A 204 10.57 13.95 8.34
C ASP A 204 9.30 13.78 7.50
N SER A 205 9.38 14.10 6.22
CA SER A 205 8.25 14.00 5.31
C SER A 205 8.59 13.29 4.01
N LEU A 206 7.63 12.58 3.48
CA LEU A 206 7.61 12.04 2.14
C LEU A 206 6.72 12.94 1.27
N LEU A 207 7.26 13.45 0.19
CA LEU A 207 6.51 14.15 -0.85
C LEU A 207 6.08 13.15 -1.91
N LEU A 208 4.76 13.11 -2.18
CA LEU A 208 4.15 12.40 -3.30
C LEU A 208 3.66 13.43 -4.32
N GLN A 209 4.18 13.37 -5.53
CA GLN A 209 3.76 14.21 -6.65
C GLN A 209 2.90 13.39 -7.60
N LEU A 210 1.69 13.86 -7.82
CA LEU A 210 0.74 13.27 -8.76
C LEU A 210 0.65 14.12 -10.02
N ARG A 211 0.58 13.50 -11.17
CA ARG A 211 0.26 14.18 -12.42
C ARG A 211 -0.77 13.41 -13.23
N ASN A 212 -1.88 14.07 -13.51
CA ASN A 212 -2.93 13.57 -14.39
C ASN A 212 -3.45 12.17 -13.99
N ILE A 213 -3.46 11.86 -12.70
CA ILE A 213 -3.89 10.56 -12.16
C ILE A 213 -5.42 10.45 -12.24
N ASP A 214 -5.90 9.38 -12.85
CA ASP A 214 -7.31 9.06 -12.93
C ASP A 214 -7.83 8.59 -11.57
N LEU A 215 -8.67 9.41 -10.92
CA LEU A 215 -9.21 9.09 -9.61
C LEU A 215 -10.14 7.88 -9.63
N GLU A 216 -11.00 7.77 -10.64
CA GLU A 216 -11.94 6.65 -10.76
C GLU A 216 -11.18 5.32 -10.85
N TYR A 217 -10.13 5.26 -11.68
CA TYR A 217 -9.24 4.14 -11.75
C TYR A 217 -8.58 3.80 -10.39
N VAL A 218 -8.18 4.82 -9.61
CA VAL A 218 -7.60 4.61 -8.27
C VAL A 218 -8.64 4.01 -7.32
N PHE A 219 -9.87 4.57 -7.28
CA PHE A 219 -10.94 4.07 -6.42
C PHE A 219 -11.37 2.64 -6.79
N GLU A 220 -11.48 2.33 -8.08
CA GLU A 220 -11.73 0.98 -8.58
C GLU A 220 -10.63 -0.01 -8.17
N THR A 221 -9.36 0.38 -8.37
CA THR A 221 -8.19 -0.45 -8.03
C THR A 221 -8.13 -0.76 -6.53
N LEU A 222 -8.46 0.22 -5.68
CA LEU A 222 -8.49 0.05 -4.23
C LEU A 222 -9.79 -0.60 -3.73
N HIS A 223 -10.73 -0.91 -4.61
CA HIS A 223 -12.06 -1.49 -4.29
C HIS A 223 -12.85 -0.62 -3.29
N ILE A 224 -12.71 0.70 -3.41
CA ILE A 224 -13.44 1.68 -2.61
C ILE A 224 -14.74 2.02 -3.34
N ASN A 225 -15.81 1.28 -3.05
CA ASN A 225 -17.07 1.40 -3.78
C ASN A 225 -18.10 2.33 -3.11
N HIS A 226 -17.86 2.72 -1.86
CA HIS A 226 -18.82 3.53 -1.08
C HIS A 226 -18.73 5.03 -1.39
N VAL A 227 -17.57 5.48 -1.83
CA VAL A 227 -17.29 6.87 -2.22
C VAL A 227 -16.41 6.81 -3.45
N VAL A 228 -16.95 7.15 -4.61
CA VAL A 228 -16.21 7.13 -5.87
C VAL A 228 -16.08 8.56 -6.38
N PHE A 229 -14.85 9.06 -6.40
CA PHE A 229 -14.50 10.31 -7.06
C PHE A 229 -13.91 10.01 -8.43
N GLY A 230 -14.28 10.81 -9.43
CA GLY A 230 -13.70 10.79 -10.77
C GLY A 230 -12.98 12.09 -11.09
N GLY A 231 -12.27 12.09 -12.21
CA GLY A 231 -11.49 13.23 -12.70
C GLY A 231 -10.00 12.94 -12.75
N ARG A 232 -9.23 13.94 -13.17
CA ARG A 232 -7.77 13.85 -13.35
C ARG A 232 -7.05 14.71 -12.33
N ALA A 233 -6.41 14.05 -11.36
CA ALA A 233 -5.73 14.69 -10.24
C ALA A 233 -4.26 15.03 -10.56
N THR A 234 -3.87 16.28 -10.26
CA THR A 234 -2.49 16.78 -10.34
C THR A 234 -2.21 17.61 -9.09
N GLY A 235 -1.09 17.36 -8.41
CA GLY A 235 -0.73 18.11 -7.19
C GLY A 235 0.27 17.37 -6.34
N ASN A 236 0.48 17.90 -5.14
CA ASN A 236 1.47 17.42 -4.19
C ASN A 236 0.79 16.97 -2.89
N PHE A 237 1.24 15.84 -2.35
CA PHE A 237 0.88 15.37 -1.02
C PHE A 237 2.12 15.25 -0.16
N TYR A 238 2.02 15.70 1.07
CA TYR A 238 3.05 15.55 2.08
C TYR A 238 2.57 14.60 3.16
N ALA A 239 3.36 13.57 3.41
CA ALA A 239 3.08 12.58 4.45
C ALA A 239 4.21 12.57 5.48
N SER A 240 3.89 12.78 6.76
CA SER A 240 4.86 12.76 7.85
C SER A 240 4.46 11.78 8.95
N SER A 241 5.39 11.49 9.87
CA SER A 241 5.16 10.53 10.96
C SER A 241 4.67 9.15 10.48
N LEU A 242 5.05 8.71 9.28
CA LEU A 242 4.51 7.52 8.62
C LEU A 242 4.77 6.21 9.39
N LEU A 243 5.82 6.14 10.22
CA LEU A 243 6.12 4.99 11.07
C LEU A 243 5.57 5.16 12.51
N SER A 244 4.77 6.20 12.76
CA SER A 244 4.08 6.42 14.02
C SER A 244 2.70 5.74 14.05
N LYS A 245 2.02 5.82 15.21
CA LYS A 245 0.62 5.37 15.33
C LYS A 245 -0.39 6.32 14.68
N SER A 246 0.03 7.53 14.33
CA SER A 246 -0.83 8.58 13.78
C SER A 246 -0.12 9.26 12.61
N PRO A 247 -0.06 8.61 11.44
CA PRO A 247 0.51 9.22 10.24
C PRO A 247 -0.33 10.44 9.84
N LYS A 248 0.36 11.46 9.32
CA LYS A 248 -0.24 12.72 8.89
C LYS A 248 -0.14 12.85 7.38
N LEU A 249 -1.19 13.33 6.76
CA LEU A 249 -1.25 13.58 5.32
C LEU A 249 -1.88 14.94 5.07
N HIS A 250 -1.32 15.73 4.15
CA HIS A 250 -1.92 16.97 3.68
C HIS A 250 -1.53 17.26 2.23
N THR A 251 -2.32 18.08 1.57
CA THR A 251 -2.03 18.63 0.24
C THR A 251 -2.23 20.14 0.25
N PRO A 252 -1.25 20.93 -0.21
CA PRO A 252 -1.41 22.36 -0.37
C PRO A 252 -2.04 22.76 -1.71
N ASP A 253 -2.02 21.87 -2.72
CA ASP A 253 -2.25 22.23 -4.12
C ASP A 253 -2.73 21.05 -4.98
N LEU A 254 -3.82 20.42 -4.63
CA LEU A 254 -4.40 19.37 -5.46
C LEU A 254 -5.44 19.96 -6.41
N HIS A 255 -5.17 19.89 -7.70
CA HIS A 255 -6.12 20.26 -8.75
C HIS A 255 -6.70 18.99 -9.39
N VAL A 256 -8.03 18.96 -9.57
CA VAL A 256 -8.74 17.84 -10.21
C VAL A 256 -9.57 18.36 -11.37
N ASN A 257 -9.14 18.05 -12.58
CA ASN A 257 -9.92 18.37 -13.79
C ASN A 257 -11.10 17.40 -13.94
N ASN A 258 -12.25 17.92 -14.36
CA ASN A 258 -13.49 17.16 -14.54
C ASN A 258 -13.86 16.33 -13.30
N PHE A 259 -13.77 16.95 -12.14
CA PHE A 259 -14.11 16.33 -10.86
C PHE A 259 -15.57 15.87 -10.87
N SER A 260 -15.80 14.65 -10.42
CA SER A 260 -17.12 14.05 -10.32
C SER A 260 -17.26 13.24 -9.03
N TYR A 261 -18.50 13.08 -8.60
CA TYR A 261 -18.85 12.22 -7.47
C TYR A 261 -19.90 11.21 -7.90
N HIS A 262 -19.62 9.90 -7.77
CA HIS A 262 -20.47 8.83 -8.30
C HIS A 262 -20.94 9.08 -9.74
N HIS A 263 -20.00 9.47 -10.62
CA HIS A 263 -20.20 9.85 -12.04
C HIS A 263 -21.01 11.14 -12.26
N ALA A 264 -21.53 11.80 -11.22
CA ALA A 264 -22.16 13.11 -11.35
C ALA A 264 -21.08 14.18 -11.53
N PRO A 265 -21.05 14.89 -12.68
CA PRO A 265 -20.04 15.91 -12.92
C PRO A 265 -20.27 17.13 -12.02
N LEU A 266 -19.18 17.63 -11.42
CA LEU A 266 -19.21 18.78 -10.52
C LEU A 266 -18.44 19.99 -11.06
N GLY A 267 -17.41 19.79 -11.86
CA GLY A 267 -16.56 20.85 -12.43
C GLY A 267 -15.09 20.56 -12.23
N ASP A 268 -14.24 21.58 -12.17
CA ASP A 268 -12.83 21.46 -11.84
C ASP A 268 -12.66 21.84 -10.37
N ALA A 269 -11.87 21.07 -9.62
CA ALA A 269 -11.72 21.28 -8.18
C ALA A 269 -10.29 21.67 -7.80
N ASP A 270 -10.15 22.73 -7.01
CA ASP A 270 -8.92 23.11 -6.31
C ASP A 270 -9.07 22.72 -4.84
N ILE A 271 -8.19 21.85 -4.36
CA ILE A 271 -8.29 21.22 -3.05
C ILE A 271 -7.03 21.48 -2.25
N GLU A 272 -7.22 22.01 -1.05
CA GLU A 272 -6.18 22.15 -0.03
C GLU A 272 -6.54 21.36 1.21
N SER A 273 -5.56 20.80 1.88
CA SER A 273 -5.78 20.16 3.18
C SER A 273 -4.62 20.38 4.13
N HIS A 274 -4.92 20.32 5.42
CA HIS A 274 -3.92 20.35 6.48
C HIS A 274 -4.30 19.40 7.62
N TRP A 275 -3.28 18.90 8.30
CA TRP A 275 -3.47 18.08 9.49
C TRP A 275 -3.59 18.97 10.73
N ASP A 276 -4.58 18.72 11.55
CA ASP A 276 -4.75 19.34 12.86
C ASP A 276 -4.38 18.38 13.99
N ASN A 277 -3.45 18.81 14.85
CA ASN A 277 -2.91 17.97 15.92
C ASN A 277 -3.89 17.80 17.10
N ASP A 278 -4.80 18.75 17.33
CA ASP A 278 -5.71 18.73 18.46
C ASP A 278 -6.89 17.80 18.19
N THR A 279 -7.50 17.95 17.04
CA THR A 279 -8.64 17.13 16.64
C THR A 279 -8.24 15.78 16.04
N LYS A 280 -6.96 15.59 15.64
CA LYS A 280 -6.46 14.44 14.86
C LYS A 280 -7.22 14.29 13.55
N GLY A 281 -7.57 15.41 12.93
CA GLY A 281 -8.32 15.51 11.71
C GLY A 281 -7.51 16.06 10.54
N ILE A 282 -7.89 15.66 9.33
CA ILE A 282 -7.44 16.26 8.08
C ILE A 282 -8.52 17.26 7.67
N TYR A 283 -8.26 18.54 7.80
CA TYR A 283 -9.16 19.60 7.34
C TYR A 283 -8.96 19.81 5.85
N ILE A 284 -10.06 19.88 5.12
CA ILE A 284 -10.10 19.95 3.66
C ILE A 284 -10.93 21.17 3.26
N ASN A 285 -10.36 21.97 2.38
CA ASN A 285 -11.02 23.04 1.65
C ASN A 285 -10.99 22.68 0.18
N ALA A 286 -12.14 22.66 -0.47
CA ALA A 286 -12.23 22.46 -1.91
C ALA A 286 -13.13 23.54 -2.53
N ASP A 287 -12.64 24.16 -3.59
CA ASP A 287 -13.35 25.10 -4.43
C ASP A 287 -13.62 24.41 -5.77
N ILE A 288 -14.88 24.18 -6.09
CA ILE A 288 -15.30 23.46 -7.30
C ILE A 288 -15.85 24.47 -8.29
N HIS A 289 -15.14 24.65 -9.40
CA HIS A 289 -15.42 25.64 -10.45
C HIS A 289 -16.20 25.00 -11.58
N GLN A 290 -17.37 25.54 -11.85
CA GLN A 290 -18.23 25.12 -12.95
C GLN A 290 -18.01 25.99 -14.20
N LYS A 291 -18.45 25.51 -15.36
CA LYS A 291 -18.25 26.18 -16.66
C LYS A 291 -18.80 27.62 -16.75
N ASN A 292 -19.74 28.00 -15.88
CA ASN A 292 -20.41 29.32 -15.89
C ASN A 292 -19.86 30.28 -14.83
N GLN A 293 -18.59 30.11 -14.39
CA GLN A 293 -17.95 30.93 -13.36
C GLN A 293 -18.63 30.81 -11.98
N ARG A 294 -19.44 29.79 -11.75
CA ARG A 294 -20.05 29.47 -10.46
C ARG A 294 -19.10 28.59 -9.67
N THR A 295 -19.07 28.77 -8.37
CA THR A 295 -18.17 28.01 -7.49
C THR A 295 -18.94 27.43 -6.31
N THR A 296 -18.84 26.12 -6.15
CA THR A 296 -19.32 25.41 -4.97
C THR A 296 -18.17 25.24 -3.98
N PHE A 297 -18.38 25.66 -2.75
CA PHE A 297 -17.38 25.55 -1.69
C PHE A 297 -17.66 24.35 -0.82
N VAL A 298 -16.63 23.55 -0.58
CA VAL A 298 -16.67 22.38 0.32
C VAL A 298 -15.63 22.59 1.41
N ARG A 299 -16.09 22.59 2.65
CA ARG A 299 -15.23 22.79 3.83
C ARG A 299 -15.55 21.74 4.88
N GLY A 300 -14.53 21.09 5.42
CA GLY A 300 -14.78 20.08 6.44
C GLY A 300 -13.54 19.34 6.88
N ALA A 301 -13.75 18.22 7.53
CA ALA A 301 -12.66 17.39 8.02
C ALA A 301 -12.99 15.89 7.95
N VAL A 302 -11.93 15.12 7.78
CA VAL A 302 -11.92 13.67 7.93
C VAL A 302 -11.14 13.33 9.20
N TYR A 303 -11.70 12.48 10.05
CA TYR A 303 -11.10 12.04 11.31
C TYR A 303 -10.76 10.56 11.27
N PRO A 304 -9.57 10.16 10.78
CA PRO A 304 -9.22 8.75 10.57
C PRO A 304 -9.25 7.93 11.86
N THR A 305 -8.88 8.52 13.00
CA THR A 305 -8.87 7.84 14.30
C THR A 305 -10.26 7.61 14.89
N ARG A 306 -11.27 8.35 14.42
CA ARG A 306 -12.68 8.25 14.83
C ARG A 306 -13.56 7.62 13.78
N ASP A 307 -12.98 7.22 12.65
CA ASP A 307 -13.70 6.63 11.51
C ASP A 307 -14.89 7.51 11.06
N SER A 308 -14.70 8.84 11.02
CA SER A 308 -15.78 9.81 10.80
C SER A 308 -15.37 10.99 9.93
N LEU A 309 -16.38 11.69 9.41
CA LEU A 309 -16.24 12.90 8.60
C LEU A 309 -17.31 13.94 8.98
N ASP A 310 -17.01 15.21 8.65
CA ASP A 310 -17.92 16.35 8.77
C ASP A 310 -17.58 17.38 7.69
N PHE A 311 -18.48 17.56 6.72
CA PHE A 311 -18.32 18.48 5.60
C PHE A 311 -19.53 19.40 5.46
N LYS A 312 -19.28 20.65 5.13
CA LYS A 312 -20.28 21.67 4.74
C LYS A 312 -20.09 22.01 3.28
N PHE A 313 -21.21 22.06 2.59
CA PHE A 313 -21.30 22.40 1.18
C PHE A 313 -22.09 23.69 1.03
N ASP A 314 -21.50 24.64 0.33
CA ASP A 314 -22.14 25.86 -0.12
C ASP A 314 -22.26 25.77 -1.64
N ALA A 315 -23.38 25.22 -2.09
CA ALA A 315 -23.62 24.83 -3.47
C ALA A 315 -24.21 25.98 -4.28
N ASP A 316 -23.63 26.24 -5.45
CA ASP A 316 -24.15 27.16 -6.44
C ASP A 316 -24.41 26.42 -7.75
N HIS A 317 -25.70 26.12 -8.07
CA HIS A 317 -26.14 25.40 -9.26
C HIS A 317 -25.42 24.07 -9.46
N VAL A 318 -25.26 23.30 -8.39
CA VAL A 318 -24.60 22.00 -8.42
C VAL A 318 -25.54 20.95 -9.02
N ASN A 319 -24.99 20.03 -9.79
CA ASN A 319 -25.76 18.89 -10.32
C ASN A 319 -26.36 18.07 -9.17
N VAL A 320 -27.68 17.97 -9.12
CA VAL A 320 -28.41 17.27 -8.03
C VAL A 320 -28.15 15.76 -8.01
N GLN A 321 -27.56 15.17 -9.04
CA GLN A 321 -27.18 13.75 -9.02
C GLN A 321 -26.19 13.41 -7.91
N ILE A 322 -25.51 14.39 -7.32
CA ILE A 322 -24.64 14.18 -6.15
C ILE A 322 -25.38 13.63 -4.92
N ILE A 323 -26.70 13.91 -4.82
CA ILE A 323 -27.53 13.42 -3.71
C ILE A 323 -28.14 12.05 -4.00
N LYS A 324 -28.03 11.51 -5.21
CA LYS A 324 -28.60 10.23 -5.62
C LYS A 324 -28.25 9.06 -4.67
N PRO A 325 -26.99 8.91 -4.19
CA PRO A 325 -26.66 7.85 -3.22
C PRO A 325 -27.47 7.92 -1.93
N PHE A 326 -27.90 9.12 -1.51
CA PHE A 326 -28.68 9.33 -0.29
C PHE A 326 -30.20 9.22 -0.52
N MET A 327 -30.62 9.31 -1.78
CA MET A 327 -32.04 9.27 -2.18
C MET A 327 -32.46 7.91 -2.76
N ALA A 328 -31.57 6.95 -2.87
CA ALA A 328 -31.83 5.66 -3.53
C ALA A 328 -33.06 4.90 -2.99
N ALA A 329 -33.47 5.16 -1.75
CA ALA A 329 -34.68 4.59 -1.15
C ALA A 329 -35.97 5.29 -1.60
N PHE A 330 -35.91 6.50 -2.19
CA PHE A 330 -37.07 7.35 -2.49
C PHE A 330 -37.21 7.70 -3.98
N SER A 331 -36.11 7.71 -4.72
CA SER A 331 -36.10 8.05 -6.15
C SER A 331 -35.02 7.29 -6.89
N SER A 332 -35.37 6.79 -8.06
CA SER A 332 -34.41 6.12 -8.97
C SER A 332 -33.64 7.10 -9.83
N ASP A 333 -34.15 8.30 -10.02
CA ASP A 333 -33.54 9.32 -10.85
C ASP A 333 -33.80 10.74 -10.34
N VAL A 334 -32.76 11.57 -10.34
CA VAL A 334 -32.80 12.97 -9.94
C VAL A 334 -31.96 13.76 -10.94
N GLU A 335 -32.56 14.71 -11.62
CA GLU A 335 -31.92 15.55 -12.61
C GLU A 335 -32.15 17.03 -12.32
N GLY A 336 -31.22 17.89 -12.75
CA GLY A 336 -31.27 19.34 -12.61
C GLY A 336 -30.10 19.90 -11.82
N GLU A 337 -30.19 21.18 -11.52
CA GLU A 337 -29.23 21.92 -10.71
C GLU A 337 -29.90 22.43 -9.44
N ALA A 338 -29.12 22.59 -8.37
CA ALA A 338 -29.62 23.14 -7.13
C ALA A 338 -28.60 24.07 -6.46
N THR A 339 -29.12 25.08 -5.80
CA THR A 339 -28.36 26.07 -5.03
C THR A 339 -28.77 25.98 -3.56
N GLY A 340 -27.80 26.08 -2.63
CA GLY A 340 -28.09 26.06 -1.20
C GLY A 340 -26.97 25.48 -0.35
N HIS A 341 -27.32 25.10 0.87
CA HIS A 341 -26.38 24.60 1.87
C HIS A 341 -26.72 23.16 2.25
N ALA A 342 -25.70 22.32 2.35
CA ALA A 342 -25.80 20.96 2.85
C ALA A 342 -24.64 20.61 3.78
N GLU A 343 -24.88 19.67 4.66
CA GLU A 343 -23.85 19.09 5.55
C GLU A 343 -23.84 17.57 5.37
N LEU A 344 -22.63 17.02 5.23
CA LEU A 344 -22.35 15.58 5.22
C LEU A 344 -21.61 15.22 6.50
N TYR A 345 -22.14 14.31 7.31
CA TYR A 345 -21.54 13.97 8.59
C TYR A 345 -21.80 12.51 8.99
N GLY A 346 -20.99 11.99 9.88
CA GLY A 346 -21.16 10.64 10.40
C GLY A 346 -19.89 9.79 10.31
N THR A 347 -20.08 8.47 10.36
CA THR A 347 -18.97 7.52 10.19
C THR A 347 -18.82 7.12 8.73
N PHE A 348 -17.65 6.59 8.34
CA PHE A 348 -17.43 6.09 6.96
C PHE A 348 -18.39 4.95 6.57
N LYS A 349 -18.96 4.27 7.57
CA LYS A 349 -19.97 3.22 7.34
C LYS A 349 -21.39 3.76 7.24
N LEU A 350 -21.67 4.90 7.86
CA LEU A 350 -22.99 5.53 7.88
C LEU A 350 -22.83 7.05 7.76
N ILE A 351 -22.87 7.53 6.52
CA ILE A 351 -22.82 8.95 6.19
C ILE A 351 -24.26 9.46 6.13
N ASN A 352 -24.51 10.55 6.84
CA ASN A 352 -25.78 11.26 6.84
C ASN A 352 -25.64 12.58 6.09
N MET A 353 -26.73 13.04 5.51
CA MET A 353 -26.82 14.36 4.89
C MET A 353 -28.01 15.13 5.44
N LYS A 354 -27.80 16.41 5.68
CA LYS A 354 -28.88 17.38 6.00
C LYS A 354 -28.64 18.69 5.26
N GLY A 355 -29.67 19.44 4.93
CA GLY A 355 -29.52 20.70 4.26
C GLY A 355 -30.79 21.23 3.65
N ARG A 356 -30.67 22.34 2.92
CA ARG A 356 -31.71 22.95 2.11
C ARG A 356 -31.11 23.29 0.76
N LEU A 357 -31.62 22.63 -0.26
CA LEU A 357 -31.25 22.86 -1.65
C LEU A 357 -32.50 23.31 -2.39
N PHE A 358 -32.39 24.33 -3.18
CA PHE A 358 -33.45 24.87 -4.02
C PHE A 358 -33.13 24.46 -5.45
N ALA A 359 -34.07 23.74 -6.06
CA ALA A 359 -33.92 23.37 -7.48
C ALA A 359 -34.11 24.59 -8.36
N ASP A 360 -33.20 24.79 -9.27
CA ASP A 360 -33.28 25.81 -10.31
C ASP A 360 -34.05 25.25 -11.50
N ARG A 361 -34.99 26.06 -12.01
CA ARG A 361 -35.85 25.69 -13.13
C ARG A 361 -35.24 26.09 -14.46
#